data_b567286fdaacc3d96aad8efa3fbce913
#
_entry.id   b567286fdaacc3d96aad8efa3fbce913
#
_cell.length_a   1.000
_cell.length_b   1.000
_cell.length_c   1.000
_cell.angle_alpha   90.00
_cell.angle_beta   90.00
_cell.angle_gamma   90.00
#
_symmetry.space_group_name_H-M   'P 1'
#
loop_
_entity.id
_entity.type
_entity.pdbx_description
1 polymer ?
#
loop_
_entity_poly.entity_id
_entity_poly.type
_entity_poly.pdbx_seq_one_letter_code
_entity_poly.pdbx_strand_id
1 'polypeptide(L)'
;MKIENDNSQLTIEMPKRTALDREDFLVNARNKSAVEFIDNFYKEPIKRGILIGPKGCGKTHLVNVLCKSLEGINWSFLSSENRDIYNIFNANDVLIIEDINNFNSKQKEDFLFHSINLSKELSKALLLTSSLKVSKLNFKTLDLVSRLEAMNTAFIEEPDDTLMEALIIKLFNDRQLLVKPNTVNFLMQRIERSYLGVSEIIELIDKVSLSQKKSVSIKLIKALID
;
A
#
# COMPACT_ATOMS: atom_id res chain seq x y z
N MET A 1 30.06 3.08 43.24
CA MET A 1 29.43 2.21 42.22
C MET A 1 27.97 2.64 42.10
N LYS A 2 27.67 3.54 41.14
CA LYS A 2 26.31 4.03 40.90
C LYS A 2 25.66 3.08 39.92
N ILE A 3 24.59 2.41 40.38
CA ILE A 3 23.73 1.60 39.54
C ILE A 3 22.81 2.61 38.81
N GLU A 4 23.06 2.84 37.50
CA GLU A 4 22.12 3.53 36.63
C GLU A 4 20.94 2.56 36.40
N ASN A 5 19.81 2.89 37.00
CA ASN A 5 18.54 2.26 36.68
C ASN A 5 18.13 2.72 35.26
N ASP A 6 18.41 1.90 34.28
CA ASP A 6 17.87 2.03 32.93
C ASP A 6 16.38 1.66 32.97
N ASN A 7 15.54 2.66 33.24
CA ASN A 7 14.07 2.55 33.24
C ASN A 7 13.52 2.70 31.81
N SER A 8 14.12 2.04 30.85
CA SER A 8 13.52 1.92 29.50
C SER A 8 12.35 0.96 29.59
N GLN A 9 11.15 1.49 29.60
CA GLN A 9 9.93 0.71 29.51
C GLN A 9 9.91 -0.01 28.17
N LEU A 10 9.89 -1.35 28.18
CA LEU A 10 9.68 -2.17 26.99
C LEU A 10 8.35 -1.74 26.32
N THR A 11 8.43 -1.17 25.15
CA THR A 11 7.27 -0.91 24.31
C THR A 11 6.80 -2.26 23.77
N ILE A 12 5.69 -2.77 24.26
CA ILE A 12 5.01 -3.91 23.67
C ILE A 12 4.45 -3.43 22.35
N GLU A 13 4.94 -3.96 21.23
CA GLU A 13 4.34 -3.74 19.92
C GLU A 13 2.97 -4.40 19.89
N MET A 14 1.94 -3.63 20.23
CA MET A 14 0.58 -4.06 19.95
C MET A 14 0.32 -4.00 18.45
N PRO A 15 -0.39 -5.00 17.86
CA PRO A 15 -0.75 -4.94 16.46
C PRO A 15 -1.49 -3.64 16.22
N LYS A 16 -0.93 -2.79 15.36
CA LYS A 16 -1.57 -1.53 14.93
C LYS A 16 -2.92 -1.91 14.33
N ARG A 17 -4.03 -1.45 14.91
CA ARG A 17 -5.31 -1.44 14.21
C ARG A 17 -5.17 -0.44 13.07
N THR A 18 -4.73 -0.93 11.93
CA THR A 18 -4.84 -0.18 10.69
C THR A 18 -6.33 -0.14 10.35
N ALA A 19 -6.94 1.03 10.46
CA ALA A 19 -8.24 1.29 9.89
C ALA A 19 -8.11 1.07 8.38
N LEU A 20 -8.69 -0.02 7.87
CA LEU A 20 -8.61 -0.45 6.46
C LEU A 20 -10.01 -0.46 5.84
N ASP A 21 -10.90 0.40 6.34
CA ASP A 21 -12.22 0.57 5.77
C ASP A 21 -12.19 1.60 4.62
N ARG A 22 -13.19 1.56 3.76
CA ARG A 22 -13.29 2.46 2.60
C ARG A 22 -13.26 3.94 3.00
N GLU A 23 -13.85 4.27 4.15
CA GLU A 23 -13.91 5.63 4.71
C GLU A 23 -12.56 6.11 5.22
N ASP A 24 -11.66 5.21 5.55
CA ASP A 24 -10.32 5.53 6.03
C ASP A 24 -9.36 5.91 4.90
N PHE A 25 -9.72 5.67 3.65
CA PHE A 25 -8.90 6.04 2.50
C PHE A 25 -9.20 7.48 2.06
N LEU A 26 -8.19 8.35 2.16
CA LEU A 26 -8.31 9.75 1.73
C LEU A 26 -8.40 9.83 0.19
N VAL A 27 -9.55 10.27 -0.31
CA VAL A 27 -9.78 10.41 -1.76
C VAL A 27 -9.57 11.87 -2.19
N ASN A 28 -8.77 12.04 -3.24
CA ASN A 28 -8.59 13.33 -3.91
C ASN A 28 -8.37 13.14 -5.43
N ALA A 29 -8.07 14.22 -6.16
CA ALA A 29 -7.85 14.16 -7.60
C ALA A 29 -6.70 13.20 -8.01
N ARG A 30 -5.69 13.00 -7.17
CA ARG A 30 -4.50 12.18 -7.42
C ARG A 30 -4.74 10.67 -7.35
N ASN A 31 -5.83 10.26 -6.71
CA ASN A 31 -6.13 8.84 -6.51
C ASN A 31 -7.58 8.45 -6.85
N LYS A 32 -8.43 9.42 -7.22
CA LYS A 32 -9.85 9.20 -7.51
C LYS A 32 -10.09 8.09 -8.54
N SER A 33 -9.35 8.11 -9.66
CA SER A 33 -9.48 7.09 -10.71
C SER A 33 -9.10 5.68 -10.21
N ALA A 34 -8.09 5.58 -9.35
CA ALA A 34 -7.70 4.31 -8.74
C ALA A 34 -8.75 3.78 -7.77
N VAL A 35 -9.38 4.67 -7.03
CA VAL A 35 -10.48 4.32 -6.13
C VAL A 35 -11.70 3.86 -6.92
N GLU A 36 -12.12 4.59 -7.96
CA GLU A 36 -13.23 4.21 -8.83
C GLU A 36 -12.96 2.89 -9.55
N PHE A 37 -11.70 2.64 -9.97
CA PHE A 37 -11.29 1.38 -10.55
C PHE A 37 -11.48 0.20 -9.58
N ILE A 38 -11.08 0.35 -8.31
CA ILE A 38 -11.26 -0.68 -7.29
C ILE A 38 -12.75 -0.88 -6.94
N ASP A 39 -13.51 0.20 -6.74
CA ASP A 39 -14.94 0.14 -6.39
C ASP A 39 -15.78 -0.57 -7.48
N ASN A 40 -15.31 -0.56 -8.73
CA ASN A 40 -15.97 -1.19 -9.86
C ASN A 40 -15.28 -2.45 -10.40
N PHE A 41 -14.14 -2.83 -9.88
CA PHE A 41 -13.26 -3.86 -10.43
C PHE A 41 -13.97 -5.17 -10.77
N TYR A 42 -14.80 -5.67 -9.85
CA TYR A 42 -15.52 -6.94 -10.07
C TYR A 42 -16.79 -6.80 -10.92
N LYS A 43 -17.30 -5.59 -11.10
CA LYS A 43 -18.48 -5.28 -11.92
C LYS A 43 -18.15 -5.17 -13.41
N GLU A 44 -16.88 -4.87 -13.73
CA GLU A 44 -16.42 -4.69 -15.11
C GLU A 44 -16.43 -6.02 -15.89
N PRO A 45 -16.71 -6.00 -17.21
CA PRO A 45 -16.70 -7.20 -18.04
C PRO A 45 -15.28 -7.82 -18.13
N ILE A 46 -14.24 -6.99 -18.15
CA ILE A 46 -12.85 -7.44 -18.13
C ILE A 46 -12.30 -7.25 -16.72
N LYS A 47 -12.34 -8.32 -15.93
CA LYS A 47 -11.94 -8.33 -14.52
C LYS A 47 -10.43 -8.59 -14.37
N ARG A 48 -9.60 -7.97 -15.18
CA ARG A 48 -8.15 -8.05 -15.11
C ARG A 48 -7.55 -6.67 -15.15
N GLY A 49 -6.74 -6.33 -14.14
CA GLY A 49 -6.20 -5.01 -14.09
C GLY A 49 -5.00 -4.86 -13.15
N ILE A 50 -4.35 -3.70 -13.27
CA ILE A 50 -3.16 -3.35 -12.51
C ILE A 50 -3.41 -2.03 -11.77
N LEU A 51 -3.24 -2.05 -10.47
CA LEU A 51 -3.20 -0.86 -9.62
C LEU A 51 -1.74 -0.42 -9.44
N ILE A 52 -1.38 0.72 -10.00
CA ILE A 52 -0.01 1.25 -9.96
C ILE A 52 0.03 2.49 -9.07
N GLY A 53 1.03 2.58 -8.22
CA GLY A 53 1.24 3.77 -7.40
C GLY A 53 2.50 3.66 -6.54
N PRO A 54 3.06 4.76 -6.07
CA PRO A 54 4.30 4.78 -5.30
C PRO A 54 4.21 3.94 -4.03
N LYS A 55 5.35 3.64 -3.41
CA LYS A 55 5.38 2.93 -2.13
C LYS A 55 4.67 3.77 -1.06
N GLY A 56 3.90 3.09 -0.20
CA GLY A 56 3.16 3.75 0.88
C GLY A 56 1.85 4.44 0.47
N CYS A 57 1.51 4.52 -0.83
CA CYS A 57 0.32 5.24 -1.30
C CYS A 57 -1.03 4.56 -1.00
N GLY A 58 -1.03 3.40 -0.34
CA GLY A 58 -2.25 2.70 0.06
C GLY A 58 -2.78 1.66 -0.92
N LYS A 59 -1.96 1.09 -1.84
CA LYS A 59 -2.39 0.00 -2.74
C LYS A 59 -2.99 -1.17 -1.97
N THR A 60 -2.26 -1.69 -0.99
CA THR A 60 -2.74 -2.79 -0.12
C THR A 60 -4.01 -2.41 0.65
N HIS A 61 -4.17 -1.13 1.04
CA HIS A 61 -5.42 -0.65 1.63
C HIS A 61 -6.59 -0.80 0.64
N LEU A 62 -6.44 -0.31 -0.60
CA LEU A 62 -7.47 -0.43 -1.64
C LEU A 62 -7.76 -1.89 -2.00
N VAL A 63 -6.74 -2.75 -2.02
CA VAL A 63 -6.93 -4.22 -2.18
C VAL A 63 -7.79 -4.78 -1.06
N ASN A 64 -7.53 -4.40 0.20
CA ASN A 64 -8.35 -4.84 1.33
C ASN A 64 -9.78 -4.30 1.26
N VAL A 65 -9.97 -3.07 0.78
CA VAL A 65 -11.31 -2.51 0.52
C VAL A 65 -12.05 -3.36 -0.52
N LEU A 66 -11.39 -3.73 -1.62
CA LEU A 66 -11.96 -4.65 -2.61
C LEU A 66 -12.35 -5.98 -1.94
N CYS A 67 -11.44 -6.64 -1.22
CA CYS A 67 -11.69 -7.92 -0.56
C CYS A 67 -12.91 -7.85 0.36
N LYS A 68 -13.06 -6.79 1.13
CA LYS A 68 -14.22 -6.57 2.01
C LYS A 68 -15.52 -6.36 1.23
N SER A 69 -15.46 -5.78 0.04
CA SER A 69 -16.64 -5.55 -0.82
C SER A 69 -17.12 -6.81 -1.55
N LEU A 70 -16.32 -7.89 -1.57
CA LEU A 70 -16.62 -9.14 -2.27
C LEU A 70 -17.44 -10.10 -1.38
N GLU A 71 -18.59 -9.65 -0.89
CA GLU A 71 -19.47 -10.50 -0.08
C GLU A 71 -19.98 -11.70 -0.90
N GLY A 72 -19.75 -12.92 -0.35
CA GLY A 72 -20.17 -14.17 -1.00
C GLY A 72 -19.35 -14.59 -2.22
N ILE A 73 -18.24 -13.91 -2.52
CA ILE A 73 -17.32 -14.20 -3.60
C ILE A 73 -15.99 -14.68 -3.03
N ASN A 74 -15.52 -15.83 -3.50
CA ASN A 74 -14.25 -16.37 -3.04
C ASN A 74 -13.08 -15.62 -3.66
N TRP A 75 -12.12 -15.22 -2.83
CA TRP A 75 -10.91 -14.56 -3.28
C TRP A 75 -9.68 -15.08 -2.53
N SER A 76 -8.51 -14.93 -3.15
CA SER A 76 -7.23 -15.34 -2.55
C SER A 76 -6.08 -14.49 -3.05
N PHE A 77 -5.08 -14.30 -2.19
CA PHE A 77 -3.77 -13.82 -2.61
C PHE A 77 -2.98 -14.97 -3.24
N LEU A 78 -2.26 -14.64 -4.32
CA LEU A 78 -1.32 -15.54 -4.98
C LEU A 78 0.10 -15.06 -4.79
N SER A 79 1.00 -15.98 -4.50
CA SER A 79 2.45 -15.76 -4.49
C SER A 79 3.16 -16.75 -5.39
N SER A 80 4.38 -16.42 -5.80
CA SER A 80 5.23 -17.32 -6.60
C SER A 80 5.67 -18.60 -5.87
N GLU A 81 5.33 -18.72 -4.58
CA GLU A 81 5.60 -19.90 -3.75
C GLU A 81 4.46 -20.91 -3.78
N ASN A 82 3.29 -20.52 -4.32
CA ASN A 82 2.16 -21.43 -4.46
C ASN A 82 2.49 -22.54 -5.46
N ARG A 83 2.40 -23.81 -5.02
CA ARG A 83 2.73 -24.98 -5.85
C ARG A 83 1.62 -25.38 -6.81
N ASP A 84 0.36 -25.16 -6.42
CA ASP A 84 -0.81 -25.58 -7.20
C ASP A 84 -1.73 -24.39 -7.46
N ILE A 85 -1.28 -23.53 -8.38
CA ILE A 85 -2.04 -22.34 -8.76
C ILE A 85 -3.36 -22.68 -9.46
N TYR A 86 -3.43 -23.82 -10.18
CA TYR A 86 -4.64 -24.24 -10.89
C TYR A 86 -5.80 -24.50 -9.93
N ASN A 87 -5.56 -25.24 -8.85
CA ASN A 87 -6.59 -25.49 -7.84
C ASN A 87 -6.99 -24.20 -7.09
N ILE A 88 -6.04 -23.30 -6.86
CA ILE A 88 -6.36 -21.99 -6.24
C ILE A 88 -7.26 -21.18 -7.17
N PHE A 89 -6.98 -21.16 -8.47
CA PHE A 89 -7.84 -20.49 -9.45
C PHE A 89 -9.24 -21.09 -9.53
N ASN A 90 -9.38 -22.42 -9.47
CA ASN A 90 -10.69 -23.07 -9.48
C ASN A 90 -11.51 -22.78 -8.23
N ALA A 91 -10.86 -22.67 -7.07
CA ALA A 91 -11.52 -22.44 -5.79
C ALA A 91 -11.94 -20.97 -5.57
N ASN A 92 -11.40 -20.02 -6.34
CA ASN A 92 -11.62 -18.60 -6.13
C ASN A 92 -12.08 -17.89 -7.41
N ASP A 93 -12.85 -16.84 -7.25
CA ASP A 93 -13.35 -15.99 -8.34
C ASP A 93 -12.48 -14.76 -8.58
N VAL A 94 -11.77 -14.32 -7.52
CA VAL A 94 -10.86 -13.17 -7.56
C VAL A 94 -9.50 -13.57 -7.02
N LEU A 95 -8.47 -13.35 -7.80
CA LEU A 95 -7.08 -13.61 -7.45
C LEU A 95 -6.32 -12.27 -7.39
N ILE A 96 -5.42 -12.17 -6.44
CA ILE A 96 -4.65 -10.93 -6.18
C ILE A 96 -3.17 -11.27 -6.13
N ILE A 97 -2.36 -10.54 -6.89
CA ILE A 97 -0.89 -10.64 -6.83
C ILE A 97 -0.35 -9.25 -6.51
N GLU A 98 0.26 -9.10 -5.36
CA GLU A 98 0.82 -7.82 -4.95
C GLU A 98 2.29 -7.66 -5.35
N ASP A 99 2.70 -6.40 -5.57
CA ASP A 99 4.08 -5.96 -5.78
C ASP A 99 4.83 -6.72 -6.88
N ILE A 100 4.21 -6.84 -8.06
CA ILE A 100 4.83 -7.50 -9.22
C ILE A 100 6.18 -6.87 -9.64
N ASN A 101 6.47 -5.64 -9.20
CA ASN A 101 7.77 -5.01 -9.37
C ASN A 101 8.92 -5.73 -8.64
N ASN A 102 8.61 -6.63 -7.70
CA ASN A 102 9.58 -7.48 -7.00
C ASN A 102 9.81 -8.83 -7.72
N PHE A 103 9.21 -9.02 -8.89
CA PHE A 103 9.31 -10.25 -9.69
C PHE A 103 10.52 -10.15 -10.63
N ASN A 104 11.72 -10.39 -10.07
CA ASN A 104 13.02 -10.19 -10.70
C ASN A 104 13.72 -11.49 -11.12
N SER A 105 13.03 -12.62 -11.12
CA SER A 105 13.58 -13.91 -11.55
C SER A 105 12.70 -14.53 -12.63
N LYS A 106 13.29 -15.39 -13.46
CA LYS A 106 12.57 -16.11 -14.52
C LYS A 106 11.39 -16.91 -13.97
N GLN A 107 11.55 -17.57 -12.83
CA GLN A 107 10.49 -18.32 -12.18
C GLN A 107 9.28 -17.44 -11.79
N LYS A 108 9.53 -16.22 -11.28
CA LYS A 108 8.49 -15.27 -10.92
C LYS A 108 7.79 -14.70 -12.15
N GLU A 109 8.53 -14.43 -13.22
CA GLU A 109 7.95 -14.02 -14.50
C GLU A 109 7.06 -15.12 -15.08
N ASP A 110 7.52 -16.38 -15.09
CA ASP A 110 6.75 -17.54 -15.56
C ASP A 110 5.47 -17.74 -14.73
N PHE A 111 5.58 -17.63 -13.40
CA PHE A 111 4.42 -17.66 -12.51
C PHE A 111 3.39 -16.57 -12.86
N LEU A 112 3.83 -15.32 -13.03
CA LEU A 112 2.94 -14.22 -13.39
C LEU A 112 2.30 -14.43 -14.76
N PHE A 113 3.10 -14.88 -15.73
CA PHE A 113 2.61 -15.22 -17.07
C PHE A 113 1.53 -16.31 -17.05
N HIS A 114 1.78 -17.41 -16.30
CA HIS A 114 0.79 -18.49 -16.14
C HIS A 114 -0.46 -17.99 -15.40
N SER A 115 -0.33 -17.16 -14.37
CA SER A 115 -1.47 -16.61 -13.65
C SER A 115 -2.36 -15.74 -14.55
N ILE A 116 -1.78 -14.92 -15.43
CA ILE A 116 -2.53 -14.13 -16.41
C ILE A 116 -3.27 -15.03 -17.41
N ASN A 117 -2.63 -16.10 -17.89
CA ASN A 117 -3.23 -17.04 -18.82
C ASN A 117 -4.39 -17.80 -18.17
N LEU A 118 -4.21 -18.35 -16.98
CA LEU A 118 -5.26 -19.06 -16.22
C LEU A 118 -6.45 -18.14 -15.92
N SER A 119 -6.19 -16.89 -15.53
CA SER A 119 -7.26 -15.91 -15.31
C SER A 119 -8.11 -15.70 -16.58
N LYS A 120 -7.48 -15.70 -17.75
CA LYS A 120 -8.18 -15.57 -19.04
C LYS A 120 -8.95 -16.85 -19.38
N GLU A 121 -8.31 -17.99 -19.26
CA GLU A 121 -8.87 -19.31 -19.61
C GLU A 121 -10.07 -19.66 -18.73
N LEU A 122 -9.93 -19.49 -17.43
CA LEU A 122 -10.97 -19.81 -16.44
C LEU A 122 -11.96 -18.64 -16.20
N SER A 123 -11.82 -17.53 -16.94
CA SER A 123 -12.65 -16.31 -16.79
C SER A 123 -12.68 -15.76 -15.36
N LYS A 124 -11.58 -15.89 -14.62
CA LYS A 124 -11.42 -15.40 -13.25
C LYS A 124 -10.91 -13.97 -13.21
N ALA A 125 -11.28 -13.24 -12.18
CA ALA A 125 -10.75 -11.90 -11.95
C ALA A 125 -9.30 -11.97 -11.44
N LEU A 126 -8.43 -11.07 -11.93
CA LEU A 126 -7.04 -10.97 -11.52
C LEU A 126 -6.63 -9.50 -11.31
N LEU A 127 -6.38 -9.14 -10.07
CA LEU A 127 -5.86 -7.84 -9.69
C LEU A 127 -4.37 -7.95 -9.39
N LEU A 128 -3.59 -7.10 -10.06
CA LEU A 128 -2.15 -6.97 -9.81
C LEU A 128 -1.88 -5.62 -9.13
N THR A 129 -0.86 -5.55 -8.28
CA THR A 129 -0.35 -4.25 -7.81
C THR A 129 1.11 -4.07 -8.17
N SER A 130 1.52 -2.82 -8.41
CA SER A 130 2.90 -2.45 -8.70
C SER A 130 3.26 -1.08 -8.15
N SER A 131 4.51 -0.89 -7.75
CA SER A 131 5.05 0.45 -7.46
C SER A 131 5.66 1.13 -8.69
N LEU A 132 5.80 0.41 -9.81
CA LEU A 132 6.37 0.90 -11.06
C LEU A 132 5.39 0.71 -12.21
N LYS A 133 5.42 1.62 -13.19
CA LYS A 133 4.74 1.43 -14.47
C LYS A 133 5.27 0.19 -15.18
N VAL A 134 4.42 -0.51 -15.95
CA VAL A 134 4.80 -1.72 -16.70
C VAL A 134 6.05 -1.50 -17.54
N SER A 135 6.15 -0.36 -18.21
CA SER A 135 7.31 0.02 -19.03
C SER A 135 8.64 0.19 -18.26
N LYS A 136 8.59 0.27 -16.93
CA LYS A 136 9.76 0.34 -16.04
C LYS A 136 10.07 -0.99 -15.33
N LEU A 137 9.24 -2.02 -15.56
CA LEU A 137 9.51 -3.36 -15.06
C LEU A 137 10.53 -4.04 -15.98
N ASN A 138 11.63 -4.51 -15.39
CA ASN A 138 12.73 -5.13 -16.16
C ASN A 138 12.43 -6.60 -16.47
N PHE A 139 11.23 -6.91 -16.95
CA PHE A 139 10.88 -8.26 -17.36
C PHE A 139 11.59 -8.64 -18.67
N LYS A 140 12.09 -9.86 -18.72
CA LYS A 140 12.80 -10.42 -19.90
C LYS A 140 11.85 -11.05 -20.89
N THR A 141 10.65 -11.46 -20.45
CA THR A 141 9.64 -12.12 -21.26
C THR A 141 8.76 -11.08 -21.96
N LEU A 142 9.03 -10.82 -23.24
CA LEU A 142 8.30 -9.80 -24.03
C LEU A 142 6.79 -10.05 -24.08
N ASP A 143 6.36 -11.30 -24.18
CA ASP A 143 4.92 -11.64 -24.19
C ASP A 143 4.24 -11.29 -22.86
N LEU A 144 4.94 -11.46 -21.72
CA LEU A 144 4.46 -11.02 -20.42
C LEU A 144 4.26 -9.50 -20.41
N VAL A 145 5.23 -8.73 -20.89
CA VAL A 145 5.13 -7.26 -20.96
C VAL A 145 3.93 -6.84 -21.77
N SER A 146 3.76 -7.41 -22.98
CA SER A 146 2.63 -7.09 -23.86
C SER A 146 1.27 -7.41 -23.20
N ARG A 147 1.18 -8.51 -22.44
CA ARG A 147 -0.06 -8.87 -21.70
C ARG A 147 -0.35 -7.90 -20.56
N LEU A 148 0.67 -7.48 -19.83
CA LEU A 148 0.53 -6.49 -18.77
C LEU A 148 0.12 -5.12 -19.33
N GLU A 149 0.70 -4.68 -20.44
CA GLU A 149 0.34 -3.42 -21.10
C GLU A 149 -1.11 -3.42 -21.64
N ALA A 150 -1.63 -4.59 -22.00
CA ALA A 150 -3.00 -4.75 -22.46
C ALA A 150 -4.04 -4.81 -21.31
N MET A 151 -3.62 -4.84 -20.04
CA MET A 151 -4.53 -4.84 -18.90
C MET A 151 -5.05 -3.44 -18.56
N ASN A 152 -6.27 -3.37 -18.03
CA ASN A 152 -6.80 -2.13 -17.47
C ASN A 152 -5.89 -1.64 -16.35
N THR A 153 -5.48 -0.37 -16.41
CA THR A 153 -4.51 0.17 -15.45
C THR A 153 -5.07 1.41 -14.78
N ALA A 154 -5.00 1.42 -13.46
CA ALA A 154 -5.33 2.59 -12.64
C ALA A 154 -4.08 3.09 -11.89
N PHE A 155 -3.98 4.41 -11.74
CA PHE A 155 -2.81 5.04 -11.13
C PHE A 155 -3.17 5.80 -9.86
N ILE A 156 -2.34 5.63 -8.84
CA ILE A 156 -2.24 6.55 -7.71
C ILE A 156 -1.02 7.42 -7.96
N GLU A 157 -1.22 8.72 -8.09
CA GLU A 157 -0.13 9.66 -8.31
C GLU A 157 0.58 10.03 -6.99
N GLU A 158 1.76 10.68 -7.09
CA GLU A 158 2.43 11.27 -5.93
C GLU A 158 1.53 12.32 -5.27
N PRO A 159 1.61 12.48 -3.93
CA PRO A 159 0.74 13.39 -3.21
C PRO A 159 1.10 14.84 -3.53
N ASP A 160 0.09 15.68 -3.73
CA ASP A 160 0.24 17.13 -3.69
C ASP A 160 0.28 17.65 -2.24
N ASP A 161 0.55 18.95 -2.08
CA ASP A 161 0.67 19.56 -0.75
C ASP A 161 -0.62 19.40 0.08
N THR A 162 -1.77 19.49 -0.55
CA THR A 162 -3.08 19.34 0.12
C THR A 162 -3.27 17.92 0.65
N LEU A 163 -2.95 16.93 -0.17
CA LEU A 163 -3.06 15.53 0.25
C LEU A 163 -1.99 15.17 1.30
N MET A 164 -0.78 15.71 1.18
CA MET A 164 0.26 15.51 2.19
C MET A 164 -0.15 16.05 3.55
N GLU A 165 -0.69 17.25 3.61
CA GLU A 165 -1.18 17.85 4.86
C GLU A 165 -2.27 17.00 5.49
N ALA A 166 -3.27 16.60 4.69
CA ALA A 166 -4.36 15.73 5.14
C ALA A 166 -3.85 14.36 5.63
N LEU A 167 -2.86 13.78 4.92
CA LEU A 167 -2.24 12.50 5.29
C LEU A 167 -1.48 12.60 6.61
N ILE A 168 -0.70 13.66 6.81
CA ILE A 168 0.01 13.92 8.07
C ILE A 168 -0.97 13.99 9.23
N ILE A 169 -2.03 14.80 9.09
CA ILE A 169 -3.06 14.96 10.12
C ILE A 169 -3.74 13.62 10.41
N LYS A 170 -4.14 12.87 9.36
CA LYS A 170 -4.75 11.56 9.52
C LYS A 170 -3.84 10.59 10.26
N LEU A 171 -2.59 10.45 9.84
CA LEU A 171 -1.65 9.52 10.44
C LEU A 171 -1.32 9.82 11.91
N PHE A 172 -1.33 11.09 12.31
CA PHE A 172 -1.24 11.48 13.73
C PHE A 172 -2.51 11.10 14.48
N ASN A 173 -3.69 11.35 13.91
CA ASN A 173 -4.96 11.00 14.53
C ASN A 173 -5.11 9.48 14.69
N ASP A 174 -4.73 8.69 13.69
CA ASP A 174 -4.76 7.22 13.74
C ASP A 174 -3.90 6.66 14.90
N ARG A 175 -2.85 7.41 15.29
CA ARG A 175 -1.98 7.09 16.42
C ARG A 175 -2.38 7.79 17.73
N GLN A 176 -3.50 8.52 17.75
CA GLN A 176 -3.97 9.30 18.88
C GLN A 176 -2.96 10.36 19.36
N LEU A 177 -2.14 10.86 18.44
CA LEU A 177 -1.16 11.91 18.70
C LEU A 177 -1.76 13.27 18.36
N LEU A 178 -1.89 14.14 19.37
CA LEU A 178 -2.32 15.52 19.15
C LEU A 178 -1.18 16.33 18.54
N VAL A 179 -1.44 16.93 17.38
CA VAL A 179 -0.49 17.77 16.66
C VAL A 179 -1.07 19.17 16.43
N LYS A 180 -0.24 20.19 16.59
CA LYS A 180 -0.63 21.59 16.32
C LYS A 180 -0.40 21.93 14.83
N PRO A 181 -1.21 22.83 14.22
CA PRO A 181 -1.04 23.25 12.82
C PRO A 181 0.39 23.70 12.48
N ASN A 182 1.02 24.46 13.37
CA ASN A 182 2.41 24.90 13.18
C ASN A 182 3.40 23.72 13.11
N THR A 183 3.10 22.60 13.74
CA THR A 183 3.95 21.41 13.70
C THR A 183 3.75 20.65 12.37
N VAL A 184 2.53 20.61 11.85
CA VAL A 184 2.24 20.06 10.52
C VAL A 184 2.97 20.87 9.45
N ASN A 185 2.84 22.20 9.47
CA ASN A 185 3.54 23.11 8.55
C ASN A 185 5.07 22.96 8.63
N PHE A 186 5.60 22.76 9.83
CA PHE A 186 7.03 22.52 10.03
C PHE A 186 7.48 21.21 9.37
N LEU A 187 6.71 20.14 9.49
CA LEU A 187 6.96 18.87 8.82
C LEU A 187 6.91 19.00 7.30
N MET A 188 5.84 19.61 6.76
CA MET A 188 5.65 19.83 5.33
C MET A 188 6.84 20.45 4.61
N GLN A 189 7.59 21.28 5.32
CA GLN A 189 8.77 21.97 4.76
C GLN A 189 10.06 21.15 4.77
N ARG A 190 10.10 20.01 5.48
CA ARG A 190 11.34 19.28 5.78
C ARG A 190 11.33 17.81 5.44
N ILE A 191 10.16 17.23 5.28
CA ILE A 191 10.04 15.82 4.96
C ILE A 191 10.06 15.60 3.44
N GLU A 192 10.46 14.41 3.05
CA GLU A 192 10.34 13.97 1.67
C GLU A 192 8.87 14.00 1.22
N ARG A 193 8.62 14.56 0.04
CA ARG A 193 7.27 14.67 -0.56
C ARG A 193 6.82 13.36 -1.17
N SER A 194 6.71 12.34 -0.32
CA SER A 194 6.23 11.01 -0.70
C SER A 194 5.35 10.41 0.39
N TYR A 195 4.46 9.51 0.03
CA TYR A 195 3.65 8.76 1.00
C TYR A 195 4.52 8.01 2.00
N LEU A 196 5.61 7.41 1.50
CA LEU A 196 6.54 6.64 2.33
C LEU A 196 7.24 7.55 3.34
N GLY A 197 7.82 8.68 2.88
CA GLY A 197 8.51 9.63 3.75
C GLY A 197 7.61 10.18 4.86
N VAL A 198 6.33 10.50 4.54
CA VAL A 198 5.36 10.90 5.57
C VAL A 198 5.12 9.77 6.57
N SER A 199 4.93 8.53 6.10
CA SER A 199 4.65 7.40 6.98
C SER A 199 5.80 7.08 7.90
N GLU A 200 7.03 7.05 7.38
CA GLU A 200 8.25 6.73 8.13
C GLU A 200 8.54 7.77 9.20
N ILE A 201 8.43 9.06 8.88
CA ILE A 201 8.70 10.12 9.87
C ILE A 201 7.66 10.13 11.00
N ILE A 202 6.38 9.91 10.67
CA ILE A 202 5.33 9.87 11.70
C ILE A 202 5.49 8.64 12.57
N GLU A 203 5.89 7.50 12.01
CA GLU A 203 6.21 6.29 12.78
C GLU A 203 7.40 6.52 13.73
N LEU A 204 8.42 7.21 13.28
CA LEU A 204 9.57 7.57 14.10
C LEU A 204 9.16 8.50 15.25
N ILE A 205 8.36 9.55 14.94
CA ILE A 205 7.84 10.48 15.94
C ILE A 205 7.02 9.77 17.00
N ASP A 206 6.14 8.84 16.60
CA ASP A 206 5.31 8.04 17.49
C ASP A 206 6.18 7.20 18.45
N LYS A 207 7.13 6.43 17.92
CA LYS A 207 8.06 5.62 18.74
C LYS A 207 8.83 6.46 19.76
N VAL A 208 9.33 7.63 19.36
CA VAL A 208 10.09 8.49 20.26
C VAL A 208 9.19 9.20 21.28
N SER A 209 8.01 9.65 20.85
CA SER A 209 7.01 10.24 21.76
C SER A 209 6.62 9.28 22.88
N LEU A 210 6.36 8.03 22.53
CA LEU A 210 6.03 6.97 23.47
C LEU A 210 7.21 6.65 24.42
N SER A 211 8.39 6.42 23.88
CA SER A 211 9.57 6.05 24.69
C SER A 211 9.98 7.13 25.67
N GLN A 212 9.91 8.41 25.25
CA GLN A 212 10.28 9.56 26.10
C GLN A 212 9.10 10.10 26.93
N LYS A 213 7.88 9.57 26.75
CA LYS A 213 6.65 10.10 27.38
C LYS A 213 6.47 11.59 27.14
N LYS A 214 6.79 12.07 25.93
CA LYS A 214 6.72 13.49 25.53
C LYS A 214 5.66 13.70 24.44
N SER A 215 4.94 14.81 24.54
CA SER A 215 4.02 15.22 23.48
C SER A 215 4.77 15.63 22.21
N VAL A 216 4.11 15.45 21.05
CA VAL A 216 4.65 15.86 19.75
C VAL A 216 4.83 17.38 19.73
N SER A 217 6.04 17.84 19.45
CA SER A 217 6.40 19.25 19.38
C SER A 217 7.48 19.49 18.31
N ILE A 218 7.59 20.73 17.83
CA ILE A 218 8.63 21.13 16.88
C ILE A 218 10.03 20.80 17.43
N LYS A 219 10.24 20.96 18.76
CA LYS A 219 11.52 20.64 19.40
C LYS A 219 11.85 19.15 19.29
N LEU A 220 10.86 18.28 19.52
CA LEU A 220 11.03 16.82 19.37
C LEU A 220 11.36 16.47 17.92
N ILE A 221 10.62 17.03 16.96
CA ILE A 221 10.79 16.75 15.53
C ILE A 221 12.15 17.23 15.03
N LYS A 222 12.60 18.43 15.43
CA LYS A 222 13.94 18.90 15.08
C LYS A 222 15.04 17.93 15.50
N ALA A 223 14.95 17.40 16.72
CA ALA A 223 15.94 16.45 17.22
C ALA A 223 15.92 15.08 16.50
N LEU A 224 14.95 14.82 15.62
CA LEU A 224 14.83 13.59 14.83
C LEU A 224 15.23 13.77 13.37
N ILE A 225 15.15 15.01 12.85
CA ILE A 225 15.40 15.29 11.42
C ILE A 225 16.76 15.95 11.21
N ASP A 226 17.24 16.74 12.18
CA ASP A 226 18.56 17.37 12.20
C ASP A 226 19.62 16.40 12.75
#